data_4f4b849e2154242d321766069bf5446d
#
_entry.id   4f4b849e2154242d321766069bf5446d
#
_cell.length_a   1.000
_cell.length_b   1.000
_cell.length_c   1.000
_cell.angle_alpha   90.00
_cell.angle_beta   90.00
_cell.angle_gamma   90.00
#
_symmetry.space_group_name_H-M   'P 1'
#
loop_
_entity.id
_entity.type
_entity.pdbx_description
1 polymer ?
#
loop_
_entity_poly.entity_id
_entity_poly.type
_entity_poly.pdbx_seq_one_letter_code
_entity_poly.pdbx_strand_id
1 'polypeptide(L)'
;MTGDPIPWYMRADYWHRPFDPLDDWDQSWSNITIQSKTIPLQKIDYKFKEDITFKEVMDYINSTYEAHYSEKGGVQTLDYIMANSESLDFLKGNAIKYLARYGKKEGKNKKDLFKAIHYIILLHYYSENNPNE
;
A
#
# COMPACT_ATOMS: atom_id res chain seq x y z
N MET A 1 -1.51 -8.42 42.20
CA MET A 1 -2.42 -7.91 41.14
C MET A 1 -1.63 -7.70 39.87
N THR A 2 -1.78 -8.61 38.99
CA THR A 2 -1.18 -8.51 37.67
C THR A 2 -2.21 -7.88 36.75
N GLY A 3 -2.18 -6.53 36.65
CA GLY A 3 -2.86 -5.87 35.55
C GLY A 3 -2.19 -6.27 34.23
N ASP A 4 -2.96 -6.72 33.23
CA ASP A 4 -2.43 -6.96 31.93
C ASP A 4 -1.70 -5.70 31.45
N PRO A 5 -0.47 -5.81 30.92
CA PRO A 5 0.25 -4.65 30.44
C PRO A 5 -0.55 -3.99 29.32
N ILE A 6 -0.71 -2.66 29.41
CA ILE A 6 -1.38 -1.89 28.37
C ILE A 6 -0.71 -2.22 27.02
N PRO A 7 -1.47 -2.71 26.02
CA PRO A 7 -0.90 -3.02 24.73
C PRO A 7 -0.14 -1.81 24.17
N TRP A 8 0.98 -2.06 23.53
CA TRP A 8 1.87 -1.02 22.98
C TRP A 8 1.14 0.00 22.10
N TYR A 9 0.11 -0.42 21.35
CA TYR A 9 -0.70 0.45 20.47
C TYR A 9 -1.68 1.34 21.23
N MET A 10 -1.89 1.13 22.53
CA MET A 10 -2.73 1.96 23.39
C MET A 10 -1.93 2.93 24.28
N ARG A 11 -0.61 2.91 24.21
CA ARG A 11 0.23 3.83 24.97
C ARG A 11 0.21 5.20 24.34
N ALA A 12 -0.17 6.22 25.10
CA ALA A 12 -0.27 7.60 24.62
C ALA A 12 1.06 8.17 24.09
N ASP A 13 2.17 7.67 24.58
CA ASP A 13 3.53 8.04 24.19
C ASP A 13 3.94 7.44 22.82
N TYR A 14 3.27 6.37 22.38
CA TYR A 14 3.57 5.74 21.10
C TYR A 14 3.25 6.66 19.91
N TRP A 15 2.18 7.44 19.98
CA TRP A 15 1.74 8.32 18.90
C TRP A 15 2.50 9.65 18.82
N HIS A 16 3.30 9.97 19.85
CA HIS A 16 4.08 11.19 19.94
C HIS A 16 5.58 10.96 19.77
N ARG A 17 6.03 9.72 19.55
CA ARG A 17 7.41 9.48 19.15
C ARG A 17 7.62 10.03 17.74
N PRO A 18 8.67 10.82 17.50
CA PRO A 18 9.12 11.07 16.15
C PRO A 18 9.39 9.70 15.50
N PHE A 19 8.94 9.53 14.28
CA PHE A 19 9.24 8.33 13.49
C PHE A 19 10.75 8.18 13.46
N ASP A 20 11.27 7.17 14.14
CA ASP A 20 12.67 6.81 14.10
C ASP A 20 12.85 5.75 13.01
N PRO A 21 13.46 6.09 11.87
CA PRO A 21 13.70 5.11 10.80
C PRO A 21 14.70 4.03 11.20
N LEU A 22 15.25 4.08 12.41
CA LEU A 22 16.20 3.11 12.96
C LEU A 22 15.60 2.21 14.05
N ASP A 23 14.28 2.19 14.21
CA ASP A 23 13.63 1.20 15.08
C ASP A 23 14.01 -0.21 14.64
N ASP A 24 14.40 -1.05 15.60
CA ASP A 24 15.03 -2.37 15.42
C ASP A 24 14.32 -3.33 14.45
N TRP A 25 13.04 -3.16 14.21
CA TRP A 25 12.32 -4.00 13.26
C TRP A 25 12.59 -3.66 11.79
N ASP A 26 13.13 -2.48 11.51
CA ASP A 26 13.53 -2.11 10.14
C ASP A 26 14.83 -2.84 9.73
N GLN A 27 15.73 -3.12 10.67
CA GLN A 27 16.96 -3.86 10.38
C GLN A 27 16.73 -5.32 10.00
N SER A 28 15.61 -5.93 10.43
CA SER A 28 15.31 -7.32 10.08
C SER A 28 14.86 -7.46 8.62
N TRP A 29 14.33 -6.37 8.02
CA TRP A 29 13.88 -6.37 6.62
C TRP A 29 14.98 -5.98 5.63
N SER A 30 15.93 -5.15 6.05
CA SER A 30 17.06 -4.71 5.20
C SER A 30 18.04 -5.85 4.86
N ASN A 31 18.04 -6.94 5.63
CA ASN A 31 18.87 -8.13 5.41
C ASN A 31 18.14 -9.24 4.64
N ILE A 32 16.89 -9.04 4.24
CA ILE A 32 16.20 -9.97 3.35
C ILE A 32 16.70 -9.73 1.94
N THR A 33 17.86 -10.31 1.63
CA THR A 33 18.24 -10.52 0.25
C THR A 33 17.23 -11.52 -0.33
N ILE A 34 16.30 -11.04 -1.14
CA ILE A 34 15.46 -11.88 -1.97
C ILE A 34 16.41 -12.50 -3.00
N GLN A 35 17.10 -13.55 -2.58
CA GLN A 35 17.70 -14.44 -3.55
C GLN A 35 16.53 -15.04 -4.31
N SER A 36 16.50 -14.84 -5.62
CA SER A 36 15.59 -15.53 -6.52
C SER A 36 15.91 -17.04 -6.54
N LYS A 37 15.71 -17.68 -5.41
CA LYS A 37 15.54 -19.13 -5.39
C LYS A 37 14.19 -19.34 -6.05
N THR A 38 14.21 -20.00 -7.18
CA THR A 38 13.04 -20.67 -7.75
C THR A 38 12.50 -21.57 -6.65
N ILE A 39 11.59 -21.04 -5.84
CA ILE A 39 10.85 -21.84 -4.85
C ILE A 39 10.00 -22.74 -5.74
N PRO A 40 10.15 -24.09 -5.65
CA PRO A 40 9.25 -24.97 -6.35
C PRO A 40 7.84 -24.55 -5.93
N LEU A 41 6.96 -24.35 -6.90
CA LEU A 41 5.56 -23.96 -6.71
C LEU A 41 4.84 -25.03 -5.88
N GLN A 42 5.14 -25.08 -4.58
CA GLN A 42 4.24 -25.73 -3.65
C GLN A 42 2.97 -24.89 -3.65
N LYS A 43 1.87 -25.52 -4.02
CA LYS A 43 0.54 -24.91 -3.96
C LYS A 43 0.28 -24.50 -2.51
N ILE A 44 0.53 -23.21 -2.22
CA ILE A 44 0.27 -22.64 -0.91
C ILE A 44 -1.25 -22.58 -0.75
N ASP A 45 -1.76 -23.18 0.31
CA ASP A 45 -3.17 -23.04 0.68
C ASP A 45 -3.32 -21.79 1.55
N TYR A 46 -3.73 -20.69 0.91
CA TYR A 46 -3.87 -19.40 1.54
C TYR A 46 -5.12 -19.36 2.44
N LYS A 47 -4.91 -19.29 3.74
CA LYS A 47 -5.99 -19.31 4.75
C LYS A 47 -7.04 -18.23 4.54
N PHE A 48 -6.64 -17.03 4.11
CA PHE A 48 -7.51 -15.87 3.92
C PHE A 48 -7.76 -15.56 2.44
N LYS A 49 -7.48 -16.52 1.55
CA LYS A 49 -7.67 -16.37 0.10
C LYS A 49 -6.94 -15.17 -0.51
N GLU A 50 -5.71 -14.92 -0.04
CA GLU A 50 -4.89 -13.81 -0.48
C GLU A 50 -4.63 -13.85 -2.00
N ASP A 51 -4.40 -15.03 -2.55
CA ASP A 51 -4.21 -15.28 -3.99
C ASP A 51 -5.42 -14.85 -4.82
N ILE A 52 -6.63 -15.21 -4.35
CA ILE A 52 -7.88 -14.86 -5.03
C ILE A 52 -8.11 -13.35 -4.95
N THR A 53 -7.93 -12.77 -3.77
CA THR A 53 -8.11 -11.33 -3.56
C THR A 53 -7.09 -10.53 -4.38
N PHE A 54 -5.84 -10.99 -4.44
CA PHE A 54 -4.81 -10.34 -5.23
C PHE A 54 -5.14 -10.35 -6.73
N LYS A 55 -5.68 -11.46 -7.24
CA LYS A 55 -6.17 -11.54 -8.61
C LYS A 55 -7.29 -10.53 -8.88
N GLU A 56 -8.29 -10.44 -7.99
CA GLU A 56 -9.38 -9.45 -8.13
C GLU A 56 -8.85 -8.01 -8.15
N VAL A 57 -7.83 -7.70 -7.34
CA VAL A 57 -7.16 -6.38 -7.36
C VAL A 57 -6.49 -6.13 -8.70
N MET A 58 -5.77 -7.11 -9.23
CA MET A 58 -5.12 -6.98 -10.53
C MET A 58 -6.12 -6.82 -11.68
N ASP A 59 -7.21 -7.60 -11.67
CA ASP A 59 -8.28 -7.45 -12.67
C ASP A 59 -8.92 -6.05 -12.60
N TYR A 60 -9.11 -5.52 -11.40
CA TYR A 60 -9.57 -4.15 -11.21
C TYR A 60 -8.57 -3.11 -11.77
N ILE A 61 -7.27 -3.25 -11.48
CA ILE A 61 -6.23 -2.35 -11.99
C ILE A 61 -6.20 -2.40 -13.52
N ASN A 62 -6.22 -3.59 -14.11
CA ASN A 62 -6.24 -3.76 -15.57
C ASN A 62 -7.44 -3.05 -16.20
N SER A 63 -8.62 -3.16 -15.60
CA SER A 63 -9.82 -2.47 -16.10
C SER A 63 -9.70 -0.95 -16.06
N THR A 64 -8.95 -0.38 -15.09
CA THR A 64 -8.69 1.06 -15.06
C THR A 64 -7.74 1.50 -16.16
N TYR A 65 -6.75 0.68 -16.51
CA TYR A 65 -5.86 0.97 -17.63
C TYR A 65 -6.60 0.97 -18.97
N GLU A 66 -7.48 0.00 -19.20
CA GLU A 66 -8.31 -0.05 -20.40
C GLU A 66 -9.25 1.17 -20.52
N ALA A 67 -9.83 1.62 -19.41
CA ALA A 67 -10.81 2.70 -19.39
C ALA A 67 -10.20 4.11 -19.48
N HIS A 68 -9.01 4.32 -18.95
CA HIS A 68 -8.44 5.65 -18.75
C HIS A 68 -7.08 5.88 -19.42
N TYR A 69 -6.42 4.83 -19.90
CA TYR A 69 -5.05 4.88 -20.37
C TYR A 69 -4.87 4.24 -21.76
N SER A 70 -5.86 4.39 -22.61
CA SER A 70 -5.88 3.77 -23.95
C SER A 70 -4.83 4.33 -24.91
N GLU A 71 -4.22 5.49 -24.64
CA GLU A 71 -3.13 6.03 -25.44
C GLU A 71 -1.78 5.56 -24.91
N LYS A 72 -1.15 4.65 -25.65
CA LYS A 72 0.22 4.20 -25.35
C LYS A 72 1.19 5.38 -25.44
N GLY A 73 1.82 5.72 -24.31
CA GLY A 73 2.85 6.76 -24.21
C GLY A 73 2.36 8.17 -23.90
N GLY A 74 1.05 8.35 -23.65
CA GLY A 74 0.49 9.63 -23.20
C GLY A 74 0.88 9.96 -21.74
N VAL A 75 1.08 11.24 -21.46
CA VAL A 75 1.29 11.72 -20.07
C VAL A 75 -0.03 11.61 -19.31
N GLN A 76 -0.02 10.90 -18.20
CA GLN A 76 -1.21 10.70 -17.38
C GLN A 76 -1.37 11.87 -16.39
N THR A 77 -2.60 12.10 -15.92
CA THR A 77 -2.87 13.12 -14.90
C THR A 77 -2.02 12.90 -13.65
N LEU A 78 -1.77 11.66 -13.28
CA LEU A 78 -0.91 11.32 -12.15
C LEU A 78 0.53 11.78 -12.36
N ASP A 79 1.07 11.66 -13.58
CA ASP A 79 2.42 12.12 -13.90
C ASP A 79 2.56 13.64 -13.69
N TYR A 80 1.53 14.41 -14.06
CA TYR A 80 1.48 15.85 -13.77
C TYR A 80 1.43 16.16 -12.28
N ILE A 81 0.60 15.42 -11.53
CA ILE A 81 0.48 15.62 -10.09
C ILE A 81 1.83 15.32 -9.42
N MET A 82 2.45 14.21 -9.77
CA MET A 82 3.72 13.81 -9.17
C MET A 82 4.88 14.70 -9.59
N ALA A 83 4.89 15.19 -10.84
CA ALA A 83 5.91 16.14 -11.30
C ALA A 83 5.83 17.53 -10.61
N ASN A 84 4.64 17.88 -10.12
CA ASN A 84 4.40 19.15 -9.43
C ASN A 84 4.26 18.99 -7.90
N SER A 85 4.47 17.78 -7.38
CA SER A 85 4.40 17.48 -5.96
C SER A 85 5.78 17.18 -5.42
N GLU A 86 6.16 17.88 -4.35
CA GLU A 86 7.42 17.63 -3.65
C GLU A 86 7.33 16.46 -2.68
N SER A 87 6.13 15.88 -2.51
CA SER A 87 5.91 14.81 -1.55
C SER A 87 4.96 13.73 -2.06
N LEU A 88 5.07 12.55 -1.48
CA LEU A 88 4.18 11.41 -1.73
C LEU A 88 2.83 11.52 -0.99
N ASP A 89 2.54 12.66 -0.36
CA ASP A 89 1.36 12.86 0.47
C ASP A 89 0.05 12.75 -0.31
N PHE A 90 0.06 13.11 -1.60
CA PHE A 90 -1.10 12.89 -2.47
C PHE A 90 -1.49 11.42 -2.53
N LEU A 91 -0.51 10.52 -2.68
CA LEU A 91 -0.75 9.08 -2.77
C LEU A 91 -1.18 8.51 -1.43
N LYS A 92 -0.49 8.88 -0.34
CA LYS A 92 -0.86 8.51 1.04
C LYS A 92 -2.27 8.97 1.38
N GLY A 93 -2.58 10.23 1.10
CA GLY A 93 -3.89 10.81 1.36
C GLY A 93 -5.02 10.12 0.61
N ASN A 94 -4.80 9.73 -0.64
CA ASN A 94 -5.80 8.97 -1.40
C ASN A 94 -5.99 7.55 -0.85
N ALA A 95 -4.94 6.85 -0.47
CA ALA A 95 -5.06 5.54 0.17
C ALA A 95 -5.90 5.64 1.46
N ILE A 96 -5.58 6.58 2.35
CA ILE A 96 -6.32 6.84 3.59
C ILE A 96 -7.78 7.22 3.29
N LYS A 97 -8.02 8.08 2.32
CA LYS A 97 -9.38 8.50 1.91
C LYS A 97 -10.25 7.30 1.55
N TYR A 98 -9.74 6.38 0.75
CA TYR A 98 -10.52 5.23 0.32
C TYR A 98 -10.74 4.24 1.46
N LEU A 99 -9.77 4.02 2.34
CA LEU A 99 -9.94 3.22 3.55
C LEU A 99 -11.00 3.85 4.50
N ALA A 100 -10.93 5.16 4.72
CA ALA A 100 -11.87 5.87 5.58
C ALA A 100 -13.29 5.91 5.00
N ARG A 101 -13.44 5.83 3.67
CA ARG A 101 -14.73 5.82 2.97
C ARG A 101 -15.41 4.45 3.03
N TYR A 102 -14.64 3.37 3.11
CA TYR A 102 -15.16 2.02 3.16
C TYR A 102 -16.15 1.84 4.32
N GLY A 103 -17.33 1.35 4.01
CA GLY A 103 -18.41 1.18 4.97
C GLY A 103 -19.29 2.42 5.22
N LYS A 104 -18.93 3.60 4.68
CA LYS A 104 -19.69 4.85 4.88
C LYS A 104 -20.47 5.27 3.63
N LYS A 105 -19.80 5.37 2.49
CA LYS A 105 -20.42 5.69 1.22
C LYS A 105 -20.65 4.41 0.43
N GLU A 106 -21.87 4.13 0.02
CA GLU A 106 -22.23 2.90 -0.71
C GLU A 106 -21.95 1.60 0.07
N GLY A 107 -21.96 1.66 1.42
CA GLY A 107 -21.73 0.51 2.29
C GLY A 107 -20.31 -0.06 2.17
N LYS A 108 -20.18 -1.37 2.38
CA LYS A 108 -18.90 -2.10 2.28
C LYS A 108 -18.52 -2.37 0.82
N ASN A 109 -18.25 -1.31 0.08
CA ASN A 109 -17.88 -1.41 -1.33
C ASN A 109 -16.42 -1.85 -1.49
N LYS A 110 -16.21 -3.06 -1.97
CA LYS A 110 -14.85 -3.61 -2.17
C LYS A 110 -13.99 -2.79 -3.14
N LYS A 111 -14.59 -2.01 -4.05
CA LYS A 111 -13.84 -1.09 -4.93
C LYS A 111 -13.07 -0.03 -4.15
N ASP A 112 -13.54 0.38 -2.97
CA ASP A 112 -12.81 1.31 -2.14
C ASP A 112 -11.52 0.68 -1.60
N LEU A 113 -11.56 -0.60 -1.22
CA LEU A 113 -10.37 -1.35 -0.81
C LEU A 113 -9.39 -1.52 -1.98
N PHE A 114 -9.88 -1.84 -3.17
CA PHE A 114 -9.04 -1.99 -4.36
C PHE A 114 -8.36 -0.67 -4.76
N LYS A 115 -9.08 0.45 -4.65
CA LYS A 115 -8.50 1.78 -4.86
C LYS A 115 -7.42 2.11 -3.84
N ALA A 116 -7.65 1.80 -2.57
CA ALA A 116 -6.65 2.01 -1.52
C ALA A 116 -5.38 1.20 -1.83
N ILE A 117 -5.52 -0.09 -2.18
CA ILE A 117 -4.39 -0.96 -2.54
C ILE A 117 -3.67 -0.40 -3.79
N HIS A 118 -4.38 0.05 -4.81
CA HIS A 118 -3.77 0.64 -6.00
C HIS A 118 -2.93 1.88 -5.64
N TYR A 119 -3.44 2.78 -4.78
CA TYR A 119 -2.65 3.92 -4.32
C TYR A 119 -1.43 3.53 -3.48
N ILE A 120 -1.50 2.44 -2.73
CA ILE A 120 -0.33 1.90 -2.01
C ILE A 120 0.72 1.37 -2.99
N ILE A 121 0.31 0.68 -4.05
CA ILE A 121 1.23 0.21 -5.10
C ILE A 121 1.91 1.39 -5.80
N LEU A 122 1.15 2.44 -6.13
CA LEU A 122 1.69 3.66 -6.73
C LEU A 122 2.66 4.38 -5.77
N LEU A 123 2.33 4.43 -4.48
CA LEU A 123 3.20 4.98 -3.47
C LEU A 123 4.54 4.23 -3.40
N HIS A 124 4.50 2.91 -3.40
CA HIS A 124 5.71 2.09 -3.46
C HIS A 124 6.53 2.39 -4.72
N TYR A 125 5.91 2.41 -5.90
CA TYR A 125 6.59 2.71 -7.15
C TYR A 125 7.30 4.07 -7.13
N TYR A 126 6.63 5.13 -6.68
CA TYR A 126 7.21 6.47 -6.66
C TYR A 126 8.25 6.63 -5.54
N SER A 127 8.12 5.94 -4.41
CA SER A 127 9.15 5.97 -3.36
C SER A 127 10.46 5.31 -3.82
N GLU A 128 10.39 4.26 -4.63
CA GLU A 128 11.59 3.59 -5.16
C GLU A 128 12.24 4.35 -6.35
N ASN A 129 11.46 5.15 -7.08
CA ASN A 129 11.90 5.79 -8.31
C ASN A 129 12.04 7.32 -8.18
N ASN A 130 11.83 7.89 -7.00
CA ASN A 130 12.00 9.32 -6.77
C ASN A 130 13.43 9.59 -6.22
N PRO A 131 14.31 10.24 -7.01
CA PRO A 131 15.71 10.44 -6.60
C PRO A 131 15.90 11.53 -5.51
N ASN A 132 14.83 12.13 -5.01
CA ASN A 132 14.85 13.29 -4.12
C ASN A 132 14.36 13.02 -2.68
N GLU A 133 14.17 11.76 -2.28
CA GLU A 133 13.89 11.37 -0.91
C GLU A 133 14.93 10.42 -0.34
#